data_080d6e86d71e91e14cc338c6a3b4e9b9
#
_entry.id   080d6e86d71e91e14cc338c6a3b4e9b9
#
_cell.length_a   1.000
_cell.length_b   1.000
_cell.length_c   1.000
_cell.angle_alpha   90.00
_cell.angle_beta   90.00
_cell.angle_gamma   90.00
#
_symmetry.space_group_name_H-M   'P 1'
#
loop_
_entity.id
_entity.type
_entity.pdbx_description
1 polymer ?
#
loop_
_entity_poly.entity_id
_entity_poly.type
_entity_poly.pdbx_seq_one_letter_code
_entity_poly.pdbx_strand_id
1 'polypeptide(L)'
;MRLFLLASLFFCISVNAQDTTINKSDLLSAAKLFDLSFTQKEIDTLYSDVVDNLGDFKAMHKLSLNNSVPLSLWQTPLLPGMKLNKKQNVINWNIPTKVSLPKNKNDLAYYSIDQLAALIQSKQISSVELTRFFIDRIKKFGDTLECVISIQEDIAYQQAKKADQEIAQGKYRGLLHGIPYGLKDLFAIKNTKTTWGAAPYQNQMIDEDAYVYTKLRDAGAVLVAKFTLGALAMGDYWYGGRTRNPWNLKNGSSGSSAGSTSATVAGLVPFAIGTETWGSIISPSTICGATGLRPTFGSISRTGAMALSYSLDKVGPICRSASDAAIVFNYLHGTDGKDLSAVDMPFNYEPNKDIKKMRIGYAKNYFDQIKDSSKNEWKVLEVFKKLGVELIPVDFPDSGVYKINIMNVIIGAECAAQFDEMTRLNIDDELTRQTKNDWPNQFRTSRFIPAVEYINAQRHRTILMQEVNKVVQKFDAIICPSRGAEGNQSAITNLTGHPVVCVPTGFDKKYNLPTGISFVGNLYDEASILKIAAAYQDATNWNKMHPVLFTK
;
A
#
# COMPACT_ATOMS: atom_id res chain seq x y z
N MET A 1 -44.20 -46.06 -18.79
CA MET A 1 -43.48 -44.93 -19.39
C MET A 1 -44.24 -43.66 -18.96
N ARG A 2 -43.84 -43.08 -17.84
CA ARG A 2 -44.46 -41.83 -17.29
C ARG A 2 -43.42 -40.73 -17.37
N LEU A 3 -43.69 -39.73 -18.24
CA LEU A 3 -42.92 -38.51 -18.34
C LEU A 3 -43.21 -37.64 -17.09
N PHE A 4 -42.17 -37.26 -16.35
CA PHE A 4 -42.22 -36.18 -15.37
C PHE A 4 -41.77 -34.89 -16.04
N LEU A 5 -42.69 -33.93 -16.23
CA LEU A 5 -42.38 -32.56 -16.56
C LEU A 5 -41.98 -31.84 -15.26
N LEU A 6 -40.71 -31.43 -15.16
CA LEU A 6 -40.27 -30.44 -14.15
C LEU A 6 -40.60 -29.04 -14.68
N ALA A 7 -41.56 -28.38 -14.06
CA ALA A 7 -41.82 -26.96 -14.26
C ALA A 7 -40.87 -26.17 -13.37
N SER A 8 -39.88 -25.50 -13.99
CA SER A 8 -39.02 -24.53 -13.32
C SER A 8 -39.80 -23.23 -13.11
N LEU A 9 -40.19 -22.95 -11.87
CA LEU A 9 -40.69 -21.63 -11.51
C LEU A 9 -39.51 -20.64 -11.48
N PHE A 10 -39.43 -19.79 -12.49
CA PHE A 10 -38.64 -18.55 -12.43
C PHE A 10 -39.37 -17.56 -11.52
N PHE A 11 -38.85 -17.37 -10.33
CA PHE A 11 -39.24 -16.22 -9.49
C PHE A 11 -38.57 -14.98 -10.09
N CYS A 12 -39.29 -14.22 -10.91
CA CYS A 12 -38.92 -12.86 -11.22
C CYS A 12 -39.14 -12.02 -9.95
N ILE A 13 -38.07 -11.75 -9.22
CA ILE A 13 -38.06 -10.67 -8.22
C ILE A 13 -38.10 -9.37 -9.03
N SER A 14 -39.31 -8.83 -9.23
CA SER A 14 -39.49 -7.45 -9.67
C SER A 14 -39.01 -6.56 -8.52
N VAL A 15 -37.77 -6.08 -8.63
CA VAL A 15 -37.32 -4.93 -7.85
C VAL A 15 -38.20 -3.77 -8.35
N ASN A 16 -39.17 -3.39 -7.54
CA ASN A 16 -39.90 -2.15 -7.73
C ASN A 16 -38.89 -1.01 -7.67
N ALA A 17 -38.44 -0.52 -8.81
CA ALA A 17 -37.81 0.78 -8.91
C ALA A 17 -38.84 1.78 -8.32
N GLN A 18 -38.61 2.25 -7.12
CA GLN A 18 -39.33 3.38 -6.57
C GLN A 18 -39.16 4.51 -7.58
N ASP A 19 -40.26 4.90 -8.23
CA ASP A 19 -40.30 6.06 -9.12
C ASP A 19 -40.14 7.30 -8.24
N THR A 20 -38.89 7.68 -7.97
CA THR A 20 -38.55 8.83 -7.14
C THR A 20 -38.69 10.08 -7.99
N THR A 21 -39.94 10.56 -8.08
CA THR A 21 -40.19 11.93 -8.54
C THR A 21 -39.72 12.87 -7.43
N ILE A 22 -38.60 13.57 -7.68
CA ILE A 22 -38.14 14.63 -6.77
C ILE A 22 -39.12 15.82 -6.85
N ASN A 23 -39.24 16.51 -5.73
CA ASN A 23 -40.03 17.72 -5.63
C ASN A 23 -39.18 18.92 -5.15
N LYS A 24 -39.71 20.13 -5.22
CA LYS A 24 -38.99 21.35 -4.85
C LYS A 24 -38.55 21.40 -3.41
N SER A 25 -39.30 20.76 -2.48
CA SER A 25 -38.90 20.69 -1.07
C SER A 25 -37.70 19.80 -0.85
N ASP A 26 -37.49 18.78 -1.69
CA ASP A 26 -36.30 17.94 -1.65
C ASP A 26 -35.04 18.75 -1.97
N LEU A 27 -35.14 19.70 -2.94
CA LEU A 27 -34.03 20.56 -3.28
C LEU A 27 -33.66 21.54 -2.17
N LEU A 28 -34.66 22.11 -1.47
CA LEU A 28 -34.41 22.94 -0.29
C LEU A 28 -33.74 22.16 0.84
N SER A 29 -34.12 20.90 1.03
CA SER A 29 -33.51 20.02 2.02
C SER A 29 -32.08 19.64 1.63
N ALA A 30 -31.85 19.31 0.36
CA ALA A 30 -30.51 18.99 -0.16
C ALA A 30 -29.57 20.20 -0.09
N ALA A 31 -30.04 21.40 -0.40
CA ALA A 31 -29.24 22.63 -0.33
C ALA A 31 -28.63 22.82 1.07
N LYS A 32 -29.39 22.57 2.14
CA LYS A 32 -28.90 22.66 3.53
C LYS A 32 -27.76 21.67 3.83
N LEU A 33 -27.76 20.48 3.22
CA LEU A 33 -26.70 19.50 3.37
C LEU A 33 -25.38 19.96 2.75
N PHE A 34 -25.46 20.86 1.76
CA PHE A 34 -24.31 21.39 1.01
C PHE A 34 -23.94 22.82 1.42
N ASP A 35 -24.46 23.30 2.57
CA ASP A 35 -24.23 24.67 3.08
C ASP A 35 -24.65 25.74 2.07
N LEU A 36 -25.78 25.53 1.40
CA LEU A 36 -26.34 26.44 0.41
C LEU A 36 -27.70 26.99 0.89
N SER A 37 -27.99 28.21 0.49
CA SER A 37 -29.28 28.87 0.76
C SER A 37 -29.86 29.41 -0.55
N PHE A 38 -31.05 28.91 -0.91
CA PHE A 38 -31.79 29.35 -2.09
C PHE A 38 -33.14 29.92 -1.68
N THR A 39 -33.54 30.99 -2.37
CA THR A 39 -34.89 31.54 -2.31
C THR A 39 -35.85 30.63 -3.06
N GLN A 40 -37.16 30.77 -2.78
CA GLN A 40 -38.19 30.01 -3.50
C GLN A 40 -38.14 30.25 -4.99
N LYS A 41 -37.88 31.49 -5.43
CA LYS A 41 -37.78 31.85 -6.85
C LYS A 41 -36.59 31.13 -7.53
N GLU A 42 -35.44 31.00 -6.84
CA GLU A 42 -34.30 30.29 -7.39
C GLU A 42 -34.61 28.78 -7.49
N ILE A 43 -35.26 28.19 -6.48
CA ILE A 43 -35.70 26.79 -6.55
C ILE A 43 -36.69 26.58 -7.70
N ASP A 44 -37.64 27.48 -7.90
CA ASP A 44 -38.60 27.37 -8.99
C ASP A 44 -37.91 27.42 -10.39
N THR A 45 -36.83 28.18 -10.49
CA THR A 45 -36.05 28.30 -11.73
C THR A 45 -35.18 27.07 -12.00
N LEU A 46 -34.46 26.56 -10.99
CA LEU A 46 -33.49 25.46 -11.17
C LEU A 46 -34.13 24.08 -11.19
N TYR A 47 -35.41 23.94 -10.81
CA TYR A 47 -36.04 22.63 -10.62
C TYR A 47 -36.00 21.74 -11.86
N SER A 48 -36.37 22.28 -13.02
CA SER A 48 -36.36 21.52 -14.28
C SER A 48 -34.96 20.99 -14.63
N ASP A 49 -33.94 21.85 -14.48
CA ASP A 49 -32.58 21.52 -14.85
C ASP A 49 -32.00 20.41 -13.93
N VAL A 50 -32.39 20.40 -12.65
CA VAL A 50 -32.00 19.34 -11.73
C VAL A 50 -32.69 18.01 -12.07
N VAL A 51 -33.97 18.06 -12.54
CA VAL A 51 -34.64 16.84 -13.02
C VAL A 51 -33.95 16.30 -14.26
N ASP A 52 -33.54 17.17 -15.19
CA ASP A 52 -32.79 16.76 -16.39
C ASP A 52 -31.43 16.15 -16.03
N ASN A 53 -30.67 16.77 -15.11
CA ASN A 53 -29.42 16.21 -14.59
C ASN A 53 -29.61 14.82 -13.97
N LEU A 54 -30.72 14.60 -13.24
CA LEU A 54 -31.03 13.27 -12.71
C LEU A 54 -31.29 12.25 -13.84
N GLY A 55 -31.86 12.68 -14.95
CA GLY A 55 -32.03 11.90 -16.17
C GLY A 55 -30.68 11.44 -16.74
N ASP A 56 -29.72 12.37 -16.82
CA ASP A 56 -28.33 12.09 -17.26
C ASP A 56 -27.63 11.12 -16.34
N PHE A 57 -27.79 11.27 -15.02
CA PHE A 57 -27.21 10.33 -14.06
C PHE A 57 -27.78 8.92 -14.24
N LYS A 58 -29.12 8.80 -14.39
CA LYS A 58 -29.78 7.52 -14.67
C LYS A 58 -29.32 6.90 -16.00
N ALA A 59 -29.03 7.71 -17.02
CA ALA A 59 -28.49 7.23 -18.29
C ALA A 59 -27.06 6.69 -18.14
N MET A 60 -26.18 7.41 -17.45
CA MET A 60 -24.81 6.93 -17.15
C MET A 60 -24.82 5.64 -16.31
N HIS A 61 -25.73 5.52 -15.33
CA HIS A 61 -25.84 4.34 -14.47
C HIS A 61 -26.28 3.06 -15.20
N LYS A 62 -26.76 3.15 -16.43
CA LYS A 62 -27.04 1.97 -17.28
C LYS A 62 -25.75 1.35 -17.83
N LEU A 63 -24.65 2.07 -17.80
CA LEU A 63 -23.34 1.62 -18.24
C LEU A 63 -22.53 1.16 -17.01
N SER A 64 -22.18 -0.12 -16.97
CA SER A 64 -21.29 -0.63 -15.93
C SER A 64 -19.87 -0.09 -16.13
N LEU A 65 -19.24 0.36 -15.04
CA LEU A 65 -17.86 0.80 -15.02
C LEU A 65 -17.00 -0.22 -14.25
N ASN A 66 -16.20 -0.97 -14.98
CA ASN A 66 -15.23 -1.87 -14.38
C ASN A 66 -14.19 -1.08 -13.56
N ASN A 67 -13.76 -1.63 -12.42
CA ASN A 67 -12.75 -1.02 -11.55
C ASN A 67 -11.43 -0.69 -12.27
N SER A 68 -11.08 -1.41 -13.33
CA SER A 68 -9.88 -1.18 -14.13
C SER A 68 -9.95 0.05 -15.08
N VAL A 69 -11.12 0.66 -15.27
CA VAL A 69 -11.25 1.85 -16.14
C VAL A 69 -10.63 3.06 -15.44
N PRO A 70 -9.55 3.66 -15.99
CA PRO A 70 -8.87 4.79 -15.37
C PRO A 70 -9.66 6.09 -15.54
N LEU A 71 -9.42 7.03 -14.63
CA LEU A 71 -9.87 8.42 -14.80
C LEU A 71 -9.09 9.09 -15.93
N SER A 72 -9.77 9.92 -16.73
CA SER A 72 -9.10 10.79 -17.71
C SER A 72 -8.39 11.99 -17.05
N LEU A 73 -8.72 12.29 -15.78
CA LEU A 73 -8.02 13.27 -14.94
C LEU A 73 -7.02 12.53 -14.05
N TRP A 74 -5.73 12.55 -14.39
CA TRP A 74 -4.71 11.88 -13.60
C TRP A 74 -3.88 12.82 -12.75
N GLN A 75 -3.50 12.36 -11.58
CA GLN A 75 -2.66 13.09 -10.63
C GLN A 75 -1.18 12.95 -11.01
N THR A 76 -0.43 14.03 -10.81
CA THR A 76 1.02 14.03 -10.78
C THR A 76 1.51 14.73 -9.50
N PRO A 77 2.56 14.24 -8.81
CA PRO A 77 3.14 14.92 -7.67
C PRO A 77 4.07 16.08 -8.10
N LEU A 78 4.37 16.18 -9.39
CA LEU A 78 5.30 17.18 -9.92
C LEU A 78 4.66 18.56 -9.97
N LEU A 79 5.36 19.55 -9.43
CA LEU A 79 5.01 20.95 -9.55
C LEU A 79 5.59 21.56 -10.82
N PRO A 80 4.95 22.59 -11.39
CA PRO A 80 5.49 23.31 -12.55
C PRO A 80 6.93 23.80 -12.28
N GLY A 81 7.82 23.56 -13.22
CA GLY A 81 9.21 23.98 -13.15
C GLY A 81 10.16 23.06 -12.36
N MET A 82 9.67 21.97 -11.75
CA MET A 82 10.54 20.96 -11.14
C MET A 82 11.44 20.30 -12.17
N LYS A 83 12.75 20.26 -11.88
CA LYS A 83 13.74 19.56 -12.69
C LYS A 83 14.11 18.26 -12.01
N LEU A 84 13.87 17.14 -12.68
CA LEU A 84 14.22 15.81 -12.20
C LEU A 84 15.48 15.32 -12.95
N ASN A 85 16.40 14.72 -12.19
CA ASN A 85 17.53 14.02 -12.81
C ASN A 85 17.02 12.71 -13.40
N LYS A 86 17.20 12.52 -14.72
CA LYS A 86 16.80 11.31 -15.46
C LYS A 86 17.96 10.34 -15.75
N LYS A 87 19.16 10.63 -15.23
CA LYS A 87 20.31 9.78 -15.46
C LYS A 87 20.29 8.58 -14.51
N GLN A 88 20.21 7.37 -15.06
CA GLN A 88 20.38 6.12 -14.30
C GLN A 88 21.87 5.80 -14.17
N ASN A 89 22.33 5.57 -12.96
CA ASN A 89 23.67 5.06 -12.66
C ASN A 89 23.61 3.55 -12.41
N VAL A 90 24.76 2.89 -12.58
CA VAL A 90 24.90 1.47 -12.17
C VAL A 90 24.95 1.40 -10.65
N ILE A 91 24.13 0.52 -10.08
CA ILE A 91 24.10 0.29 -8.63
C ILE A 91 25.07 -0.86 -8.28
N ASN A 92 26.01 -0.57 -7.37
CA ASN A 92 26.85 -1.61 -6.78
C ASN A 92 26.23 -2.08 -5.44
N TRP A 93 25.64 -3.26 -5.45
CA TRP A 93 24.85 -3.78 -4.32
C TRP A 93 25.67 -4.32 -3.15
N ASN A 94 27.00 -4.36 -3.22
CA ASN A 94 27.86 -4.94 -2.16
C ASN A 94 27.41 -6.35 -1.73
N ILE A 95 27.15 -7.23 -2.70
CA ILE A 95 26.65 -8.59 -2.44
C ILE A 95 27.65 -9.34 -1.55
N PRO A 96 27.20 -9.99 -0.44
CA PRO A 96 28.09 -10.73 0.43
C PRO A 96 28.68 -11.96 -0.31
N THR A 97 30.01 -12.10 -0.28
CA THR A 97 30.71 -13.17 -1.00
C THR A 97 30.85 -14.46 -0.21
N LYS A 98 30.66 -14.41 1.13
CA LYS A 98 30.79 -15.54 2.03
C LYS A 98 29.49 -15.75 2.78
N VAL A 99 28.52 -16.38 2.15
CA VAL A 99 27.26 -16.80 2.78
C VAL A 99 27.23 -18.33 2.78
N SER A 100 26.82 -18.92 3.90
CA SER A 100 26.63 -20.37 4.03
C SER A 100 25.21 -20.67 4.51
N LEU A 101 24.73 -21.87 4.21
CA LEU A 101 23.48 -22.35 4.79
C LEU A 101 23.56 -22.35 6.33
N PRO A 102 22.49 -21.94 7.02
CA PRO A 102 22.47 -21.93 8.47
C PRO A 102 22.44 -23.36 9.03
N LYS A 103 23.02 -23.56 10.21
CA LYS A 103 22.94 -24.84 10.92
C LYS A 103 21.49 -25.22 11.24
N ASN A 104 20.71 -24.28 11.74
CA ASN A 104 19.27 -24.42 11.89
C ASN A 104 18.59 -23.93 10.61
N LYS A 105 17.96 -24.86 9.89
CA LYS A 105 17.29 -24.55 8.61
C LYS A 105 16.21 -23.46 8.76
N ASN A 106 15.59 -23.31 9.94
CA ASN A 106 14.58 -22.29 10.18
C ASN A 106 15.15 -20.86 10.11
N ASP A 107 16.43 -20.66 10.38
CA ASP A 107 17.07 -19.34 10.31
C ASP A 107 17.12 -18.80 8.87
N LEU A 108 17.03 -19.69 7.86
CA LEU A 108 16.93 -19.31 6.45
C LEU A 108 15.73 -18.40 6.17
N ALA A 109 14.67 -18.51 6.96
CA ALA A 109 13.48 -17.66 6.88
C ALA A 109 13.77 -16.16 7.06
N TYR A 110 14.89 -15.86 7.74
CA TYR A 110 15.26 -14.51 8.13
C TYR A 110 16.51 -13.99 7.42
N TYR A 111 17.04 -14.74 6.45
CA TYR A 111 18.11 -14.25 5.60
C TYR A 111 17.61 -13.08 4.75
N SER A 112 18.49 -12.10 4.51
CA SER A 112 18.22 -10.98 3.61
C SER A 112 18.20 -11.45 2.16
N ILE A 113 17.62 -10.64 1.27
CA ILE A 113 17.50 -10.98 -0.16
C ILE A 113 18.88 -11.20 -0.78
N ASP A 114 19.86 -10.38 -0.46
CA ASP A 114 21.24 -10.52 -0.95
C ASP A 114 21.93 -11.79 -0.45
N GLN A 115 21.66 -12.20 0.81
CA GLN A 115 22.15 -13.48 1.34
C GLN A 115 21.51 -14.68 0.63
N LEU A 116 20.18 -14.65 0.43
CA LEU A 116 19.48 -15.70 -0.32
C LEU A 116 19.95 -15.77 -1.78
N ALA A 117 20.15 -14.61 -2.42
CA ALA A 117 20.69 -14.51 -3.77
C ALA A 117 22.10 -15.09 -3.86
N ALA A 118 22.98 -14.82 -2.87
CA ALA A 118 24.31 -15.39 -2.81
C ALA A 118 24.31 -16.92 -2.65
N LEU A 119 23.38 -17.47 -1.85
CA LEU A 119 23.23 -18.93 -1.73
C LEU A 119 22.78 -19.59 -3.03
N ILE A 120 21.82 -18.98 -3.74
CA ILE A 120 21.34 -19.47 -5.04
C ILE A 120 22.46 -19.37 -6.08
N GLN A 121 23.15 -18.23 -6.18
CA GLN A 121 24.21 -18.01 -7.14
C GLN A 121 25.40 -18.95 -6.93
N SER A 122 25.75 -19.23 -5.66
CA SER A 122 26.79 -20.20 -5.31
C SER A 122 26.32 -21.67 -5.36
N LYS A 123 25.07 -21.92 -5.76
CA LYS A 123 24.44 -23.25 -5.86
C LYS A 123 24.41 -24.03 -4.53
N GLN A 124 24.45 -23.34 -3.38
CA GLN A 124 24.29 -23.98 -2.07
C GLN A 124 22.83 -24.36 -1.77
N ILE A 125 21.89 -23.69 -2.41
CA ILE A 125 20.46 -24.01 -2.41
C ILE A 125 19.88 -23.75 -3.82
N SER A 126 18.98 -24.58 -4.27
CA SER A 126 18.21 -24.34 -5.49
C SER A 126 17.00 -23.45 -5.23
N SER A 127 16.50 -22.78 -6.27
CA SER A 127 15.25 -22.03 -6.17
C SER A 127 14.07 -22.92 -5.80
N VAL A 128 14.02 -24.17 -6.31
CA VAL A 128 12.98 -25.15 -5.96
C VAL A 128 13.04 -25.50 -4.47
N GLU A 129 14.22 -25.74 -3.90
CA GLU A 129 14.37 -26.03 -2.45
C GLU A 129 13.99 -24.84 -1.58
N LEU A 130 14.40 -23.63 -1.97
CA LEU A 130 14.05 -22.40 -1.27
C LEU A 130 12.54 -22.13 -1.34
N THR A 131 11.92 -22.34 -2.51
CA THR A 131 10.48 -22.20 -2.71
C THR A 131 9.70 -23.19 -1.84
N ARG A 132 10.11 -24.46 -1.82
CA ARG A 132 9.51 -25.48 -0.93
C ARG A 132 9.59 -25.06 0.53
N PHE A 133 10.76 -24.60 0.98
CA PHE A 133 10.95 -24.14 2.36
C PHE A 133 9.94 -23.05 2.75
N PHE A 134 9.73 -22.03 1.91
CA PHE A 134 8.77 -20.97 2.22
C PHE A 134 7.31 -21.42 2.09
N ILE A 135 6.97 -22.26 1.13
CA ILE A 135 5.62 -22.85 1.02
C ILE A 135 5.29 -23.68 2.27
N ASP A 136 6.21 -24.52 2.74
CA ASP A 136 6.03 -25.31 3.95
C ASP A 136 5.80 -24.43 5.18
N ARG A 137 6.52 -23.31 5.29
CA ARG A 137 6.30 -22.32 6.35
C ARG A 137 4.94 -21.64 6.23
N ILE A 138 4.51 -21.29 5.02
CA ILE A 138 3.17 -20.71 4.79
C ILE A 138 2.09 -21.72 5.22
N LYS A 139 2.20 -22.98 4.84
CA LYS A 139 1.28 -24.05 5.26
C LYS A 139 1.26 -24.25 6.77
N LYS A 140 2.42 -24.14 7.42
CA LYS A 140 2.56 -24.33 8.88
C LYS A 140 1.96 -23.18 9.70
N PHE A 141 2.12 -21.95 9.26
CA PHE A 141 1.86 -20.76 10.07
C PHE A 141 0.81 -19.80 9.49
N GLY A 142 0.41 -19.98 8.22
CA GLY A 142 -0.51 -19.08 7.54
C GLY A 142 -1.85 -18.96 8.24
N ASP A 143 -2.42 -20.09 8.66
CA ASP A 143 -3.71 -20.12 9.40
C ASP A 143 -3.60 -19.50 10.79
N THR A 144 -2.45 -19.68 11.47
CA THR A 144 -2.19 -19.05 12.77
C THR A 144 -2.24 -17.51 12.69
N LEU A 145 -1.79 -16.97 11.57
CA LEU A 145 -1.78 -15.53 11.30
C LEU A 145 -3.02 -15.04 10.58
N GLU A 146 -3.86 -15.93 10.06
CA GLU A 146 -5.00 -15.60 9.19
C GLU A 146 -4.56 -14.66 8.04
N CYS A 147 -3.38 -14.94 7.44
CA CYS A 147 -2.72 -14.00 6.54
C CYS A 147 -2.71 -14.43 5.06
N VAL A 148 -3.25 -15.59 4.72
CA VAL A 148 -3.16 -16.20 3.38
C VAL A 148 -4.54 -16.28 2.73
N ILE A 149 -4.67 -15.77 1.51
CA ILE A 149 -5.84 -15.99 0.65
C ILE A 149 -5.66 -17.28 -0.15
N SER A 150 -4.49 -17.42 -0.79
CA SER A 150 -4.19 -18.62 -1.60
C SER A 150 -2.67 -18.84 -1.73
N ILE A 151 -2.26 -20.09 -1.69
CA ILE A 151 -0.89 -20.52 -2.01
C ILE A 151 -0.83 -20.83 -3.50
N GLN A 152 0.21 -20.35 -4.19
CA GLN A 152 0.35 -20.46 -5.65
C GLN A 152 1.35 -21.56 -6.03
N GLU A 153 1.15 -22.79 -5.55
CA GLU A 153 2.15 -23.88 -5.67
C GLU A 153 2.56 -24.17 -7.10
N ASP A 154 1.59 -24.29 -8.02
CA ASP A 154 1.88 -24.63 -9.43
C ASP A 154 2.71 -23.54 -10.10
N ILE A 155 2.31 -22.28 -9.92
CA ILE A 155 3.05 -21.11 -10.43
C ILE A 155 4.44 -21.08 -9.80
N ALA A 156 4.54 -21.25 -8.49
CA ALA A 156 5.77 -21.18 -7.74
C ALA A 156 6.78 -22.24 -8.21
N TYR A 157 6.37 -23.50 -8.28
CA TYR A 157 7.29 -24.56 -8.72
C TYR A 157 7.66 -24.46 -10.21
N GLN A 158 6.75 -23.97 -11.06
CA GLN A 158 7.06 -23.71 -12.46
C GLN A 158 8.12 -22.60 -12.59
N GLN A 159 7.95 -21.48 -11.87
CA GLN A 159 8.90 -20.36 -11.87
C GLN A 159 10.24 -20.77 -11.26
N ALA A 160 10.24 -21.49 -10.13
CA ALA A 160 11.46 -21.95 -9.47
C ALA A 160 12.28 -22.92 -10.33
N LYS A 161 11.64 -23.90 -10.97
CA LYS A 161 12.30 -24.82 -11.90
C LYS A 161 12.93 -24.08 -13.09
N LYS A 162 12.22 -23.07 -13.64
CA LYS A 162 12.75 -22.22 -14.70
C LYS A 162 13.97 -21.43 -14.22
N ALA A 163 13.93 -20.86 -13.02
CA ALA A 163 15.06 -20.15 -12.43
C ALA A 163 16.28 -21.06 -12.29
N ASP A 164 16.11 -22.27 -11.72
CA ASP A 164 17.20 -23.25 -11.58
C ASP A 164 17.80 -23.65 -12.94
N GLN A 165 16.98 -23.87 -13.97
CA GLN A 165 17.45 -24.17 -15.33
C GLN A 165 18.26 -23.03 -15.94
N GLU A 166 17.78 -21.79 -15.81
CA GLU A 166 18.48 -20.62 -16.33
C GLU A 166 19.82 -20.40 -15.61
N ILE A 167 19.86 -20.54 -14.29
CA ILE A 167 21.08 -20.41 -13.47
C ILE A 167 22.08 -21.52 -13.81
N ALA A 168 21.63 -22.76 -14.02
CA ALA A 168 22.48 -23.86 -14.43
C ALA A 168 23.15 -23.59 -15.79
N GLN A 169 22.45 -22.89 -16.69
CA GLN A 169 22.95 -22.46 -18.00
C GLN A 169 23.82 -21.18 -17.95
N GLY A 170 24.10 -20.66 -16.76
CA GLY A 170 24.88 -19.42 -16.58
C GLY A 170 24.08 -18.13 -16.79
N LYS A 171 22.77 -18.21 -16.97
CA LYS A 171 21.91 -17.04 -17.11
C LYS A 171 21.39 -16.61 -15.74
N TYR A 172 21.95 -15.53 -15.20
CA TYR A 172 21.54 -14.94 -13.93
C TYR A 172 20.89 -13.57 -14.15
N ARG A 173 19.64 -13.40 -13.72
CA ARG A 173 18.85 -12.17 -13.95
C ARG A 173 19.06 -11.09 -12.88
N GLY A 174 19.76 -11.41 -11.80
CA GLY A 174 20.04 -10.50 -10.69
C GLY A 174 19.49 -10.99 -9.36
N LEU A 175 19.47 -10.09 -8.36
CA LEU A 175 19.26 -10.43 -6.95
C LEU A 175 17.89 -11.05 -6.60
N LEU A 176 16.88 -10.89 -7.43
CA LEU A 176 15.57 -11.52 -7.23
C LEU A 176 15.41 -12.84 -7.97
N HIS A 177 16.41 -13.29 -8.75
CA HIS A 177 16.30 -14.52 -9.53
C HIS A 177 16.23 -15.75 -8.63
N GLY A 178 15.08 -16.44 -8.66
CA GLY A 178 14.80 -17.60 -7.85
C GLY A 178 14.33 -17.30 -6.41
N ILE A 179 14.12 -16.03 -6.06
CA ILE A 179 13.71 -15.61 -4.70
C ILE A 179 12.18 -15.65 -4.55
N PRO A 180 11.65 -16.39 -3.55
CA PRO A 180 10.22 -16.43 -3.25
C PRO A 180 9.68 -15.10 -2.72
N TYR A 181 8.42 -14.75 -3.11
CA TYR A 181 7.73 -13.56 -2.60
C TYR A 181 6.22 -13.75 -2.56
N GLY A 182 5.53 -12.80 -1.90
CA GLY A 182 4.08 -12.76 -1.87
C GLY A 182 3.48 -11.46 -2.37
N LEU A 183 2.23 -11.52 -2.81
CA LEU A 183 1.46 -10.37 -3.28
C LEU A 183 0.22 -10.13 -2.40
N LYS A 184 -0.09 -8.88 -2.14
CA LYS A 184 -1.39 -8.48 -1.61
C LYS A 184 -2.49 -8.89 -2.60
N ASP A 185 -3.60 -9.47 -2.11
CA ASP A 185 -4.63 -10.06 -2.96
C ASP A 185 -5.56 -9.04 -3.64
N LEU A 186 -5.05 -7.87 -3.95
CA LEU A 186 -5.68 -6.92 -4.85
C LEU A 186 -4.98 -6.83 -6.22
N PHE A 187 -3.83 -7.48 -6.37
CA PHE A 187 -3.14 -7.58 -7.65
C PHE A 187 -3.67 -8.76 -8.45
N ALA A 188 -4.12 -8.50 -9.67
CA ALA A 188 -4.61 -9.51 -10.58
C ALA A 188 -3.49 -10.41 -11.11
N ILE A 189 -3.78 -11.69 -11.22
CA ILE A 189 -2.93 -12.69 -11.88
C ILE A 189 -3.86 -13.59 -12.67
N LYS A 190 -3.61 -13.74 -13.96
CA LYS A 190 -4.41 -14.59 -14.83
C LYS A 190 -4.57 -15.99 -14.27
N ASN A 191 -5.76 -16.55 -14.43
CA ASN A 191 -6.13 -17.88 -13.97
C ASN A 191 -6.05 -18.10 -12.45
N THR A 192 -6.00 -17.02 -11.65
CA THR A 192 -6.07 -17.11 -10.19
C THR A 192 -7.18 -16.21 -9.65
N LYS A 193 -7.70 -16.58 -8.47
CA LYS A 193 -8.66 -15.70 -7.78
C LYS A 193 -7.98 -14.43 -7.32
N THR A 194 -8.71 -13.31 -7.42
CA THR A 194 -8.29 -12.00 -6.89
C THR A 194 -9.48 -11.41 -6.13
N THR A 195 -9.49 -11.59 -4.80
CA THR A 195 -10.71 -11.47 -3.99
C THR A 195 -10.91 -10.08 -3.38
N TRP A 196 -9.88 -9.23 -3.43
CA TRP A 196 -9.85 -7.93 -2.76
C TRP A 196 -10.17 -8.01 -1.25
N GLY A 197 -10.05 -9.20 -0.65
CA GLY A 197 -10.35 -9.47 0.76
C GLY A 197 -11.84 -9.35 1.11
N ALA A 198 -12.73 -9.20 0.12
CA ALA A 198 -14.14 -8.87 0.29
C ALA A 198 -15.05 -10.05 -0.11
N ALA A 199 -16.07 -10.36 0.70
CA ALA A 199 -16.96 -11.48 0.49
C ALA A 199 -17.64 -11.50 -0.91
N PRO A 200 -18.16 -10.38 -1.45
CA PRO A 200 -18.75 -10.36 -2.78
C PRO A 200 -17.80 -10.80 -3.90
N TYR A 201 -16.49 -10.65 -3.68
CA TYR A 201 -15.45 -10.93 -4.68
C TYR A 201 -14.63 -12.20 -4.39
N GLN A 202 -15.01 -13.03 -3.40
CA GLN A 202 -14.23 -14.21 -3.00
C GLN A 202 -14.00 -15.25 -4.11
N ASN A 203 -14.77 -15.20 -5.19
CA ASN A 203 -14.64 -16.08 -6.36
C ASN A 203 -14.25 -15.33 -7.63
N GLN A 204 -13.88 -14.05 -7.52
CA GLN A 204 -13.55 -13.22 -8.67
C GLN A 204 -12.29 -13.72 -9.38
N MET A 205 -12.38 -13.80 -10.71
CA MET A 205 -11.26 -14.05 -11.61
C MET A 205 -11.08 -12.84 -12.52
N ILE A 206 -9.85 -12.33 -12.61
CA ILE A 206 -9.52 -11.18 -13.47
C ILE A 206 -8.52 -11.66 -14.52
N ASP A 207 -8.87 -11.56 -15.82
CA ASP A 207 -8.02 -12.02 -16.93
C ASP A 207 -6.94 -10.99 -17.27
N GLU A 208 -6.14 -10.61 -16.28
CA GLU A 208 -5.03 -9.68 -16.41
C GLU A 208 -3.90 -10.08 -15.47
N ASP A 209 -2.65 -9.86 -15.90
CA ASP A 209 -1.46 -9.90 -15.03
C ASP A 209 -1.12 -8.47 -14.58
N ALA A 210 -1.09 -8.23 -13.28
CA ALA A 210 -0.68 -6.94 -12.73
C ALA A 210 0.77 -6.60 -13.11
N TYR A 211 1.03 -5.32 -13.35
CA TYR A 211 2.37 -4.82 -13.68
C TYR A 211 3.45 -5.35 -12.73
N VAL A 212 3.21 -5.27 -11.43
CA VAL A 212 4.19 -5.72 -10.41
C VAL A 212 4.47 -7.22 -10.48
N TYR A 213 3.46 -8.03 -10.78
CA TYR A 213 3.64 -9.47 -11.01
C TYR A 213 4.52 -9.72 -12.25
N THR A 214 4.22 -9.04 -13.34
CA THR A 214 4.99 -9.15 -14.59
C THR A 214 6.46 -8.74 -14.37
N LYS A 215 6.72 -7.60 -13.72
CA LYS A 215 8.08 -7.13 -13.42
C LYS A 215 8.87 -8.13 -12.56
N LEU A 216 8.26 -8.66 -11.50
CA LEU A 216 8.92 -9.64 -10.63
C LEU A 216 9.13 -10.98 -11.32
N ARG A 217 8.17 -11.47 -12.10
CA ARG A 217 8.31 -12.67 -12.95
C ARG A 217 9.49 -12.50 -13.93
N ASP A 218 9.58 -11.35 -14.57
CA ASP A 218 10.63 -11.07 -15.55
C ASP A 218 12.01 -10.90 -14.88
N ALA A 219 12.06 -10.46 -13.63
CA ALA A 219 13.25 -10.50 -12.77
C ALA A 219 13.62 -11.93 -12.30
N GLY A 220 12.75 -12.91 -12.54
CA GLY A 220 12.93 -14.30 -12.14
C GLY A 220 12.53 -14.60 -10.70
N ALA A 221 11.83 -13.69 -10.01
CA ALA A 221 11.28 -13.93 -8.68
C ALA A 221 10.13 -14.96 -8.73
N VAL A 222 9.89 -15.66 -7.61
CA VAL A 222 8.96 -16.78 -7.52
C VAL A 222 7.77 -16.41 -6.65
N LEU A 223 6.57 -16.34 -7.24
CA LEU A 223 5.34 -16.04 -6.51
C LEU A 223 4.87 -17.27 -5.74
N VAL A 224 4.85 -17.21 -4.40
CA VAL A 224 4.42 -18.34 -3.55
C VAL A 224 3.02 -18.20 -2.98
N ALA A 225 2.53 -16.98 -2.76
CA ALA A 225 1.20 -16.78 -2.18
C ALA A 225 0.60 -15.42 -2.51
N LYS A 226 -0.74 -15.36 -2.46
CA LYS A 226 -1.52 -14.13 -2.35
C LYS A 226 -1.95 -13.95 -0.90
N PHE A 227 -1.60 -12.83 -0.31
CA PHE A 227 -1.81 -12.52 1.08
C PHE A 227 -3.03 -11.64 1.32
N THR A 228 -3.61 -11.76 2.52
CA THR A 228 -4.80 -11.03 2.92
C THR A 228 -4.62 -9.53 2.91
N LEU A 229 -5.73 -8.85 2.72
CA LEU A 229 -5.89 -7.42 2.94
C LEU A 229 -7.23 -7.21 3.65
N GLY A 230 -7.36 -6.13 4.39
CA GLY A 230 -8.70 -5.75 4.85
C GLY A 230 -9.61 -5.51 3.65
N ALA A 231 -10.86 -5.92 3.76
CA ALA A 231 -11.83 -5.88 2.67
C ALA A 231 -11.80 -4.53 1.94
N LEU A 232 -11.68 -4.59 0.59
CA LEU A 232 -11.54 -3.41 -0.27
C LEU A 232 -10.48 -2.42 0.23
N ALA A 233 -9.34 -2.96 0.70
CA ALA A 233 -8.19 -2.20 1.20
C ALA A 233 -8.45 -1.33 2.45
N MET A 234 -9.32 -1.77 3.39
CA MET A 234 -9.53 -1.12 4.69
C MET A 234 -9.20 -2.04 5.88
N GLY A 235 -8.21 -1.65 6.71
CA GLY A 235 -7.88 -2.36 7.95
C GLY A 235 -7.34 -3.77 7.74
N ASP A 236 -7.58 -4.66 8.70
CA ASP A 236 -7.05 -6.03 8.75
C ASP A 236 -8.14 -7.13 8.80
N TYR A 237 -9.41 -6.76 8.65
CA TYR A 237 -10.53 -7.69 8.55
C TYR A 237 -10.85 -8.01 7.08
N TRP A 238 -10.91 -9.29 6.77
CA TRP A 238 -11.28 -9.81 5.45
C TRP A 238 -12.37 -10.87 5.59
N TYR A 239 -12.91 -11.39 4.49
CA TYR A 239 -14.05 -12.33 4.56
C TYR A 239 -13.76 -13.63 5.33
N GLY A 240 -12.50 -14.03 5.49
CA GLY A 240 -12.09 -15.23 6.23
C GLY A 240 -11.63 -14.97 7.66
N GLY A 241 -11.67 -13.72 8.16
CA GLY A 241 -11.28 -13.42 9.54
C GLY A 241 -10.54 -12.12 9.71
N ARG A 242 -9.54 -12.10 10.61
CA ARG A 242 -8.72 -10.94 10.92
C ARG A 242 -7.24 -11.29 10.92
N THR A 243 -6.46 -10.70 10.05
CA THR A 243 -5.01 -10.93 10.02
C THR A 243 -4.35 -10.54 11.34
N ARG A 244 -3.57 -11.45 11.90
CA ARG A 244 -2.97 -11.33 13.24
C ARG A 244 -1.60 -10.66 13.20
N ASN A 245 -1.27 -9.99 14.30
CA ASN A 245 0.06 -9.47 14.52
C ASN A 245 1.01 -10.62 14.93
N PRO A 246 2.16 -10.83 14.26
CA PRO A 246 3.02 -11.97 14.54
C PRO A 246 3.72 -11.91 15.92
N TRP A 247 3.78 -10.74 16.56
CA TRP A 247 4.33 -10.60 17.92
C TRP A 247 3.30 -10.88 19.01
N ASN A 248 2.02 -10.67 18.71
CA ASN A 248 0.92 -10.91 19.64
C ASN A 248 -0.35 -11.27 18.86
N LEU A 249 -0.67 -12.55 18.81
CA LEU A 249 -1.81 -13.08 18.04
C LEU A 249 -3.19 -12.58 18.52
N LYS A 250 -3.29 -11.99 19.72
CA LYS A 250 -4.54 -11.35 20.19
C LYS A 250 -4.82 -10.04 19.47
N ASN A 251 -3.79 -9.44 18.86
CA ASN A 251 -3.88 -8.17 18.16
C ASN A 251 -3.92 -8.39 16.65
N GLY A 252 -4.58 -7.49 15.93
CA GLY A 252 -4.50 -7.44 14.47
C GLY A 252 -3.20 -6.83 13.98
N SER A 253 -2.91 -7.08 12.71
CA SER A 253 -1.70 -6.56 12.05
C SER A 253 -1.80 -5.09 11.67
N SER A 254 -2.96 -4.45 11.83
CA SER A 254 -3.28 -3.25 11.06
C SER A 254 -3.31 -3.57 9.55
N GLY A 255 -3.54 -2.55 8.71
CA GLY A 255 -3.64 -2.79 7.28
C GLY A 255 -3.65 -1.48 6.47
N SER A 256 -4.01 -1.61 5.21
CA SER A 256 -4.65 -2.76 4.55
C SER A 256 -3.70 -3.80 3.95
N SER A 257 -2.38 -3.59 3.86
CA SER A 257 -1.44 -4.64 3.44
C SER A 257 -1.15 -5.61 4.61
N ALA A 258 -2.23 -6.13 5.20
CA ALA A 258 -2.25 -6.88 6.45
C ALA A 258 -1.43 -8.18 6.37
N GLY A 259 -1.81 -9.08 5.47
CA GLY A 259 -1.14 -10.37 5.29
C GLY A 259 0.26 -10.22 4.71
N SER A 260 0.47 -9.29 3.76
CA SER A 260 1.81 -9.00 3.23
C SER A 260 2.79 -8.66 4.33
N THR A 261 2.38 -7.82 5.29
CA THR A 261 3.24 -7.40 6.40
C THR A 261 3.43 -8.51 7.44
N SER A 262 2.33 -9.13 7.87
CA SER A 262 2.36 -10.19 8.87
C SER A 262 3.23 -11.37 8.42
N ALA A 263 3.04 -11.84 7.18
CA ALA A 263 3.81 -12.93 6.59
C ALA A 263 5.31 -12.60 6.47
N THR A 264 5.66 -11.40 6.04
CA THR A 264 7.08 -10.98 5.90
C THR A 264 7.79 -10.95 7.25
N VAL A 265 7.14 -10.41 8.29
CA VAL A 265 7.73 -10.34 9.65
C VAL A 265 7.84 -11.73 10.28
N ALA A 266 6.88 -12.61 10.06
CA ALA A 266 6.91 -14.00 10.53
C ALA A 266 7.88 -14.90 9.74
N GLY A 267 8.57 -14.38 8.73
CA GLY A 267 9.49 -15.14 7.88
C GLY A 267 8.79 -16.20 7.03
N LEU A 268 7.55 -15.93 6.59
CA LEU A 268 6.85 -16.80 5.62
C LEU A 268 7.24 -16.49 4.18
N VAL A 269 7.81 -15.32 3.94
CA VAL A 269 8.45 -14.89 2.69
C VAL A 269 9.59 -13.92 2.99
N PRO A 270 10.58 -13.80 2.12
CA PRO A 270 11.63 -12.77 2.23
C PRO A 270 11.07 -11.35 2.12
N PHE A 271 10.13 -11.15 1.21
CA PHE A 271 9.44 -9.87 0.99
C PHE A 271 8.03 -10.08 0.44
N ALA A 272 7.22 -9.06 0.54
CA ALA A 272 5.91 -9.01 -0.11
C ALA A 272 5.64 -7.61 -0.70
N ILE A 273 4.66 -7.55 -1.60
CA ILE A 273 4.22 -6.29 -2.18
C ILE A 273 2.88 -5.89 -1.58
N GLY A 274 2.78 -4.63 -1.19
CA GLY A 274 1.58 -4.01 -0.67
C GLY A 274 1.16 -2.77 -1.45
N THR A 275 0.09 -2.13 -1.00
CA THR A 275 -0.40 -0.85 -1.53
C THR A 275 -0.75 0.10 -0.40
N GLU A 276 -0.67 1.38 -0.68
CA GLU A 276 -1.11 2.42 0.23
C GLU A 276 -1.87 3.53 -0.49
N THR A 277 -3.08 3.76 0.00
CA THR A 277 -3.88 4.96 -0.28
C THR A 277 -3.63 5.98 0.82
N TRP A 278 -3.84 5.56 2.07
CA TRP A 278 -3.56 6.31 3.29
C TRP A 278 -3.16 5.39 4.44
N GLY A 279 -1.85 5.20 4.63
CA GLY A 279 -1.29 4.42 5.73
C GLY A 279 -1.17 2.92 5.50
N SER A 280 -1.63 2.37 4.37
CA SER A 280 -1.78 0.90 4.19
C SER A 280 -0.49 0.10 3.95
N ILE A 281 0.67 0.73 3.84
CA ILE A 281 2.01 0.13 3.94
C ILE A 281 2.64 0.51 5.28
N ILE A 282 2.64 1.81 5.58
CA ILE A 282 3.34 2.38 6.73
C ILE A 282 2.73 1.92 8.05
N SER A 283 1.38 1.91 8.17
CA SER A 283 0.71 1.54 9.41
C SER A 283 0.92 0.08 9.82
N PRO A 284 0.69 -0.93 8.96
CA PRO A 284 0.98 -2.32 9.32
C PRO A 284 2.49 -2.56 9.51
N SER A 285 3.36 -1.90 8.73
CA SER A 285 4.82 -2.01 8.93
C SER A 285 5.26 -1.49 10.30
N THR A 286 4.71 -0.35 10.75
CA THR A 286 4.97 0.19 12.08
C THR A 286 4.57 -0.79 13.18
N ILE A 287 3.35 -1.35 13.11
CA ILE A 287 2.79 -2.19 14.19
C ILE A 287 3.37 -3.60 14.22
N CYS A 288 3.72 -4.14 13.05
CA CYS A 288 4.30 -5.47 12.95
C CYS A 288 5.84 -5.45 12.99
N GLY A 289 6.48 -4.27 12.91
CA GLY A 289 7.95 -4.17 12.93
C GLY A 289 8.59 -4.55 11.60
N ALA A 290 7.92 -4.31 10.49
CA ALA A 290 8.48 -4.44 9.14
C ALA A 290 9.16 -3.15 8.70
N THR A 291 9.92 -3.26 7.61
CA THR A 291 10.37 -2.12 6.81
C THR A 291 9.44 -1.98 5.62
N GLY A 292 8.65 -0.92 5.60
CA GLY A 292 7.72 -0.63 4.52
C GLY A 292 8.15 0.60 3.73
N LEU A 293 8.35 0.47 2.43
CA LEU A 293 8.55 1.60 1.53
C LEU A 293 7.23 1.94 0.84
N ARG A 294 6.73 3.13 1.08
CA ARG A 294 5.72 3.77 0.23
C ARG A 294 6.45 4.74 -0.70
N PRO A 295 6.65 4.39 -1.96
CA PRO A 295 7.42 5.24 -2.86
C PRO A 295 6.62 6.48 -3.30
N THR A 296 7.24 7.34 -4.08
CA THR A 296 6.60 8.49 -4.72
C THR A 296 5.38 8.05 -5.52
N PHE A 297 4.30 8.82 -5.44
CA PHE A 297 3.12 8.56 -6.27
C PHE A 297 3.50 8.54 -7.76
N GLY A 298 3.12 7.48 -8.45
CA GLY A 298 3.43 7.30 -9.86
C GLY A 298 4.85 6.75 -10.15
N SER A 299 5.64 6.34 -9.15
CA SER A 299 6.94 5.68 -9.41
C SER A 299 6.83 4.19 -9.75
N ILE A 300 5.69 3.56 -9.49
CA ILE A 300 5.37 2.18 -9.89
C ILE A 300 3.98 2.17 -10.51
N SER A 301 3.84 1.57 -11.71
CA SER A 301 2.54 1.40 -12.36
C SER A 301 1.60 0.55 -11.51
N ARG A 302 0.33 0.96 -11.45
CA ARG A 302 -0.76 0.29 -10.72
C ARG A 302 -1.62 -0.59 -11.62
N THR A 303 -1.24 -0.77 -12.89
CA THR A 303 -1.98 -1.62 -13.85
C THR A 303 -2.23 -3.01 -13.25
N GLY A 304 -3.47 -3.48 -13.32
CA GLY A 304 -3.90 -4.76 -12.76
C GLY A 304 -4.04 -4.81 -11.24
N ALA A 305 -3.90 -3.68 -10.54
CA ALA A 305 -4.26 -3.56 -9.13
C ALA A 305 -5.69 -3.03 -8.99
N MET A 306 -6.43 -3.50 -7.97
CA MET A 306 -7.69 -2.87 -7.58
C MET A 306 -7.45 -1.39 -7.27
N ALA A 307 -8.15 -0.51 -7.94
CA ALA A 307 -8.16 0.89 -7.61
C ALA A 307 -9.08 1.15 -6.41
N LEU A 308 -8.58 1.89 -5.44
CA LEU A 308 -9.37 2.43 -4.33
C LEU A 308 -9.50 3.95 -4.47
N SER A 309 -8.39 4.61 -4.80
CA SER A 309 -8.35 6.05 -5.05
C SER A 309 -7.36 6.35 -6.17
N TYR A 310 -7.83 6.88 -7.27
CA TYR A 310 -7.00 7.14 -8.46
C TYR A 310 -5.83 8.09 -8.19
N SER A 311 -6.03 9.06 -7.30
CA SER A 311 -5.04 10.09 -7.04
C SER A 311 -4.16 9.82 -5.82
N LEU A 312 -4.44 8.73 -5.06
CA LEU A 312 -3.73 8.43 -3.81
C LEU A 312 -3.05 7.06 -3.80
N ASP A 313 -3.49 6.07 -4.59
CA ASP A 313 -2.96 4.71 -4.53
C ASP A 313 -1.50 4.62 -5.00
N LYS A 314 -0.69 3.94 -4.22
CA LYS A 314 0.72 3.66 -4.47
C LYS A 314 1.04 2.19 -4.17
N VAL A 315 1.94 1.61 -4.94
CA VAL A 315 2.47 0.27 -4.74
C VAL A 315 3.83 0.36 -4.06
N GLY A 316 4.15 -0.56 -3.16
CA GLY A 316 5.47 -0.57 -2.57
C GLY A 316 5.85 -1.88 -1.88
N PRO A 317 7.16 -2.13 -1.71
CA PRO A 317 7.68 -3.32 -1.06
C PRO A 317 7.55 -3.25 0.47
N ILE A 318 7.32 -4.42 1.05
CA ILE A 318 7.33 -4.68 2.49
C ILE A 318 8.38 -5.76 2.73
N CYS A 319 9.43 -5.38 3.46
CA CYS A 319 10.62 -6.18 3.70
C CYS A 319 10.96 -6.20 5.19
N ARG A 320 12.05 -6.88 5.57
CA ARG A 320 12.61 -6.77 6.93
C ARG A 320 13.70 -5.71 7.05
N SER A 321 14.34 -5.34 5.93
CA SER A 321 15.37 -4.30 5.93
C SER A 321 15.18 -3.26 4.83
N ALA A 322 15.76 -2.06 5.02
CA ALA A 322 15.75 -1.00 4.03
C ALA A 322 16.61 -1.37 2.80
N SER A 323 17.66 -2.16 2.99
CA SER A 323 18.49 -2.68 1.89
C SER A 323 17.69 -3.65 1.01
N ASP A 324 16.90 -4.57 1.61
CA ASP A 324 16.00 -5.43 0.86
C ASP A 324 14.93 -4.62 0.13
N ALA A 325 14.36 -3.60 0.78
CA ALA A 325 13.38 -2.72 0.15
C ALA A 325 13.97 -1.97 -1.06
N ALA A 326 15.23 -1.54 -0.98
CA ALA A 326 15.96 -0.93 -2.10
C ALA A 326 16.14 -1.91 -3.26
N ILE A 327 16.53 -3.15 -2.97
CA ILE A 327 16.66 -4.20 -4.00
C ILE A 327 15.31 -4.42 -4.69
N VAL A 328 14.24 -4.64 -3.92
CA VAL A 328 12.91 -4.91 -4.51
C VAL A 328 12.41 -3.72 -5.31
N PHE A 329 12.54 -2.50 -4.79
CA PHE A 329 12.12 -1.28 -5.50
C PHE A 329 12.85 -1.09 -6.83
N ASN A 330 14.15 -1.41 -6.89
CA ASN A 330 14.94 -1.35 -8.13
C ASN A 330 14.35 -2.18 -9.29
N TYR A 331 13.69 -3.30 -8.98
CA TYR A 331 13.05 -4.14 -10.00
C TYR A 331 11.60 -3.73 -10.29
N LEU A 332 10.96 -2.97 -9.39
CA LEU A 332 9.54 -2.65 -9.50
C LEU A 332 9.25 -1.30 -10.15
N HIS A 333 10.13 -0.29 -9.94
CA HIS A 333 9.85 1.07 -10.41
C HIS A 333 9.69 1.15 -11.93
N GLY A 334 8.96 2.16 -12.38
CA GLY A 334 8.71 2.43 -13.81
C GLY A 334 7.25 2.31 -14.22
N THR A 335 7.02 2.41 -15.51
CA THR A 335 5.69 2.40 -16.12
C THR A 335 5.57 1.34 -17.22
N ASP A 336 4.33 0.94 -17.52
CA ASP A 336 3.94 0.14 -18.68
C ASP A 336 3.19 0.97 -19.74
N GLY A 337 3.07 2.28 -19.51
CA GLY A 337 2.35 3.20 -20.37
C GLY A 337 0.81 3.13 -20.24
N LYS A 338 0.27 2.25 -19.38
CA LYS A 338 -1.18 2.11 -19.14
C LYS A 338 -1.65 2.92 -17.93
N ASP A 339 -0.86 2.98 -16.86
CA ASP A 339 -1.12 3.88 -15.74
C ASP A 339 -0.63 5.29 -16.09
N LEU A 340 -1.58 6.17 -16.38
CA LEU A 340 -1.31 7.55 -16.82
C LEU A 340 -0.56 8.40 -15.79
N SER A 341 -0.57 8.01 -14.53
CA SER A 341 0.16 8.69 -13.46
C SER A 341 1.59 8.17 -13.29
N ALA A 342 1.90 7.01 -13.87
CA ALA A 342 3.21 6.39 -13.69
C ALA A 342 4.25 6.97 -14.67
N VAL A 343 5.46 7.20 -14.16
CA VAL A 343 6.57 7.76 -14.94
C VAL A 343 7.85 6.97 -14.71
N ASP A 344 8.67 6.84 -15.75
CA ASP A 344 10.00 6.27 -15.64
C ASP A 344 10.96 7.28 -15.02
N MET A 345 11.43 6.95 -13.82
CA MET A 345 12.42 7.72 -13.09
C MET A 345 13.57 6.82 -12.67
N PRO A 346 14.83 7.31 -12.72
CA PRO A 346 15.97 6.52 -12.30
C PRO A 346 15.93 6.28 -10.78
N PHE A 347 16.46 5.12 -10.39
CA PHE A 347 16.72 4.80 -8.99
C PHE A 347 18.23 4.64 -8.79
N ASN A 348 18.84 5.60 -8.10
CA ASN A 348 20.29 5.69 -7.93
C ASN A 348 20.69 5.41 -6.46
N TYR A 349 20.51 4.16 -6.02
CA TYR A 349 20.87 3.75 -4.67
C TYR A 349 22.39 3.58 -4.53
N GLU A 350 22.95 4.20 -3.50
CA GLU A 350 24.38 4.14 -3.16
C GLU A 350 24.58 3.51 -1.77
N PRO A 351 24.80 2.17 -1.67
CA PRO A 351 24.94 1.48 -0.38
C PRO A 351 26.05 2.05 0.52
N ASN A 352 27.09 2.61 -0.07
CA ASN A 352 28.27 3.15 0.64
C ASN A 352 28.23 4.67 0.85
N LYS A 353 27.12 5.35 0.50
CA LYS A 353 27.01 6.80 0.70
C LYS A 353 27.16 7.15 2.20
N ASP A 354 28.01 8.10 2.50
CA ASP A 354 28.22 8.56 3.87
C ASP A 354 27.06 9.46 4.33
N ILE A 355 26.27 8.98 5.29
CA ILE A 355 25.09 9.72 5.79
C ILE A 355 25.46 10.98 6.55
N LYS A 356 26.71 11.17 7.02
CA LYS A 356 27.17 12.41 7.66
C LYS A 356 27.20 13.58 6.69
N LYS A 357 27.26 13.30 5.38
CA LYS A 357 27.21 14.30 4.32
C LYS A 357 25.80 14.60 3.84
N MET A 358 24.82 13.87 4.35
CA MET A 358 23.42 14.05 4.01
C MET A 358 22.76 15.06 4.95
N ARG A 359 21.87 15.85 4.41
CA ARG A 359 21.12 16.85 5.16
C ARG A 359 19.85 16.23 5.72
N ILE A 360 19.84 15.91 7.00
CA ILE A 360 18.75 15.19 7.66
C ILE A 360 18.02 16.11 8.63
N GLY A 361 16.74 16.34 8.37
CA GLY A 361 15.84 17.07 9.27
C GLY A 361 15.06 16.15 10.19
N TYR A 362 14.44 16.72 11.23
CA TYR A 362 13.40 16.06 12.01
C TYR A 362 12.21 17.00 12.23
N ALA A 363 10.99 16.46 12.17
CA ALA A 363 9.76 17.24 12.29
C ALA A 363 9.55 17.71 13.75
N LYS A 364 10.18 18.82 14.12
CA LYS A 364 10.20 19.34 15.49
C LYS A 364 8.79 19.51 16.06
N ASN A 365 7.87 20.09 15.29
CA ASN A 365 6.48 20.30 15.71
C ASN A 365 5.73 18.99 16.03
N TYR A 366 6.12 17.86 15.45
CA TYR A 366 5.57 16.55 15.79
C TYR A 366 6.24 15.94 17.01
N PHE A 367 7.57 16.03 17.09
CA PHE A 367 8.31 15.56 18.26
C PHE A 367 7.92 16.31 19.54
N ASP A 368 7.68 17.63 19.47
CA ASP A 368 7.26 18.46 20.61
C ASP A 368 5.90 18.01 21.22
N GLN A 369 5.07 17.29 20.45
CA GLN A 369 3.81 16.70 20.94
C GLN A 369 4.05 15.42 21.76
N ILE A 370 5.19 14.76 21.59
CA ILE A 370 5.57 13.55 22.34
C ILE A 370 6.11 14.00 23.71
N LYS A 371 5.24 14.06 24.73
CA LYS A 371 5.61 14.56 26.07
C LYS A 371 6.52 13.62 26.86
N ASP A 372 6.43 12.31 26.58
CA ASP A 372 7.27 11.29 27.23
C ASP A 372 8.60 11.13 26.47
N SER A 373 9.67 11.69 27.02
CA SER A 373 11.03 11.62 26.46
C SER A 373 11.61 10.20 26.45
N SER A 374 11.01 9.24 27.15
CA SER A 374 11.43 7.82 27.12
C SER A 374 10.93 7.05 25.91
N LYS A 375 10.07 7.64 25.09
CA LYS A 375 9.54 7.03 23.86
C LYS A 375 10.65 6.74 22.85
N ASN A 376 10.41 5.68 22.07
CA ASN A 376 11.40 5.20 21.10
C ASN A 376 11.67 6.21 19.98
N GLU A 377 10.72 7.08 19.66
CA GLU A 377 10.87 8.16 18.68
C GLU A 377 12.03 9.09 19.04
N TRP A 378 12.13 9.52 20.30
CA TRP A 378 13.24 10.36 20.77
C TRP A 378 14.59 9.65 20.70
N LYS A 379 14.63 8.34 21.00
CA LYS A 379 15.86 7.54 20.92
C LYS A 379 16.40 7.44 19.48
N VAL A 380 15.54 7.55 18.48
CA VAL A 380 15.97 7.60 17.07
C VAL A 380 16.90 8.79 16.82
N LEU A 381 16.54 9.98 17.34
CA LEU A 381 17.37 11.17 17.16
C LEU A 381 18.73 11.00 17.86
N GLU A 382 18.77 10.33 19.01
CA GLU A 382 20.03 10.02 19.72
C GLU A 382 20.93 9.07 18.91
N VAL A 383 20.35 8.08 18.22
CA VAL A 383 21.11 7.17 17.35
C VAL A 383 21.80 7.96 16.24
N PHE A 384 21.09 8.85 15.55
CA PHE A 384 21.71 9.68 14.50
C PHE A 384 22.80 10.60 15.03
N LYS A 385 22.61 11.19 16.21
CA LYS A 385 23.68 11.98 16.88
C LYS A 385 24.92 11.13 17.15
N LYS A 386 24.75 9.87 17.63
CA LYS A 386 25.87 8.94 17.84
C LYS A 386 26.55 8.51 16.54
N LEU A 387 25.82 8.47 15.44
CA LEU A 387 26.38 8.24 14.10
C LEU A 387 27.12 9.47 13.55
N GLY A 388 27.14 10.58 14.28
CA GLY A 388 27.81 11.82 13.88
C GLY A 388 27.04 12.65 12.85
N VAL A 389 25.72 12.46 12.78
CA VAL A 389 24.83 13.24 11.91
C VAL A 389 24.34 14.47 12.68
N GLU A 390 24.44 15.63 12.06
CA GLU A 390 23.81 16.85 12.55
C GLU A 390 22.34 16.87 12.12
N LEU A 391 21.43 16.83 13.11
CA LEU A 391 20.00 16.85 12.88
C LEU A 391 19.46 18.28 12.91
N ILE A 392 18.73 18.67 11.88
CA ILE A 392 18.19 20.01 11.71
C ILE A 392 16.70 20.01 12.09
N PRO A 393 16.29 20.80 13.11
CA PRO A 393 14.88 20.94 13.44
C PRO A 393 14.12 21.63 12.31
N VAL A 394 12.95 21.13 11.97
CA VAL A 394 12.09 21.69 10.94
C VAL A 394 10.62 21.55 11.35
N ASP A 395 9.82 22.58 11.12
CA ASP A 395 8.39 22.49 11.26
C ASP A 395 7.79 21.95 9.97
N PHE A 396 7.17 20.78 10.09
CA PHE A 396 6.48 20.16 8.97
C PHE A 396 5.16 20.89 8.73
N PRO A 397 4.78 21.23 7.47
CA PRO A 397 3.58 22.00 7.18
C PRO A 397 2.30 21.22 7.56
N ASP A 398 1.74 21.54 8.71
CA ASP A 398 0.56 20.86 9.27
C ASP A 398 -0.35 21.87 10.00
N SER A 399 -0.77 22.92 9.31
CA SER A 399 -1.60 23.96 9.94
C SER A 399 -2.66 24.51 8.97
N GLY A 400 -3.72 25.08 9.54
CA GLY A 400 -4.78 25.76 8.80
C GLY A 400 -5.64 24.83 7.95
N VAL A 401 -5.96 25.24 6.73
CA VAL A 401 -6.82 24.51 5.76
C VAL A 401 -6.19 23.23 5.22
N TYR A 402 -4.89 23.00 5.44
CA TYR A 402 -4.15 21.82 4.97
C TYR A 402 -4.29 20.60 5.88
N LYS A 403 -5.27 20.62 6.76
CA LYS A 403 -5.55 19.49 7.65
C LYS A 403 -6.15 18.30 6.89
N ILE A 404 -6.25 17.21 7.61
CA ILE A 404 -6.82 15.93 7.21
C ILE A 404 -8.16 16.03 6.46
N ASN A 405 -8.89 17.14 6.58
CA ASN A 405 -10.18 17.37 5.94
C ASN A 405 -10.12 17.22 4.41
N ILE A 406 -9.04 17.72 3.78
CA ILE A 406 -8.83 17.55 2.33
C ILE A 406 -8.73 16.07 1.97
N MET A 407 -8.00 15.29 2.79
CA MET A 407 -7.86 13.85 2.61
C MET A 407 -9.23 13.15 2.66
N ASN A 408 -10.08 13.49 3.64
CA ASN A 408 -11.39 12.85 3.79
C ASN A 408 -12.31 13.11 2.59
N VAL A 409 -12.29 14.33 2.04
CA VAL A 409 -13.08 14.68 0.86
C VAL A 409 -12.56 13.93 -0.38
N ILE A 410 -11.24 13.93 -0.60
CA ILE A 410 -10.64 13.30 -1.79
C ILE A 410 -10.83 11.79 -1.76
N ILE A 411 -10.43 11.12 -0.66
CA ILE A 411 -10.55 9.67 -0.54
C ILE A 411 -12.01 9.22 -0.55
N GLY A 412 -12.89 9.96 0.11
CA GLY A 412 -14.32 9.65 0.15
C GLY A 412 -14.93 9.65 -1.25
N ALA A 413 -14.75 10.74 -2.00
CA ALA A 413 -15.30 10.87 -3.35
C ALA A 413 -14.73 9.81 -4.31
N GLU A 414 -13.42 9.59 -4.29
CA GLU A 414 -12.77 8.64 -5.19
C GLU A 414 -13.13 7.18 -4.87
N CYS A 415 -13.15 6.80 -3.58
CA CYS A 415 -13.57 5.45 -3.16
C CYS A 415 -15.04 5.18 -3.50
N ALA A 416 -15.93 6.17 -3.27
CA ALA A 416 -17.35 6.03 -3.61
C ALA A 416 -17.56 5.89 -5.12
N ALA A 417 -16.77 6.59 -5.94
CA ALA A 417 -16.83 6.44 -7.39
C ALA A 417 -16.37 5.05 -7.85
N GLN A 418 -15.28 4.50 -7.23
CA GLN A 418 -14.77 3.17 -7.57
C GLN A 418 -15.75 2.04 -7.27
N PHE A 419 -16.55 2.18 -6.24
CA PHE A 419 -17.51 1.18 -5.78
C PHE A 419 -18.96 1.66 -5.85
N ASP A 420 -19.24 2.58 -6.80
CA ASP A 420 -20.56 3.17 -6.99
C ASP A 420 -21.65 2.14 -7.30
N GLU A 421 -21.36 1.22 -8.22
CA GLU A 421 -22.28 0.16 -8.59
C GLU A 421 -22.59 -0.77 -7.38
N MET A 422 -21.58 -1.09 -6.57
CA MET A 422 -21.74 -1.86 -5.33
C MET A 422 -22.77 -1.20 -4.40
N THR A 423 -22.67 0.12 -4.22
CA THR A 423 -23.58 0.89 -3.35
C THR A 423 -24.99 0.99 -3.96
N ARG A 424 -25.10 1.24 -5.27
CA ARG A 424 -26.40 1.37 -5.95
C ARG A 424 -27.19 0.06 -6.03
N LEU A 425 -26.50 -1.06 -6.09
CA LEU A 425 -27.09 -2.40 -6.15
C LEU A 425 -27.18 -3.07 -4.77
N ASN A 426 -26.84 -2.39 -3.69
CA ASN A 426 -26.80 -2.90 -2.31
C ASN A 426 -25.87 -4.13 -2.12
N ILE A 427 -24.87 -4.31 -2.98
CA ILE A 427 -23.85 -5.36 -2.84
C ILE A 427 -22.95 -5.09 -1.62
N ASP A 428 -22.87 -3.84 -1.19
CA ASP A 428 -22.17 -3.43 0.03
C ASP A 428 -22.77 -4.04 1.31
N ASP A 429 -24.03 -4.51 1.30
CA ASP A 429 -24.65 -5.27 2.40
C ASP A 429 -24.01 -6.66 2.59
N GLU A 430 -23.35 -7.21 1.56
CA GLU A 430 -22.63 -8.49 1.63
C GLU A 430 -21.22 -8.35 2.26
N LEU A 431 -20.73 -7.13 2.49
CA LEU A 431 -19.45 -6.93 3.15
C LEU A 431 -19.53 -7.39 4.62
N THR A 432 -18.49 -8.09 5.07
CA THR A 432 -18.44 -8.73 6.40
C THR A 432 -18.63 -7.74 7.56
N ARG A 433 -18.26 -6.47 7.38
CA ARG A 433 -18.35 -5.42 8.40
C ARG A 433 -19.31 -4.33 7.97
N GLN A 434 -20.22 -3.96 8.88
CA GLN A 434 -21.33 -3.03 8.65
C GLN A 434 -21.39 -1.89 9.69
N THR A 435 -20.27 -1.59 10.39
CA THR A 435 -20.28 -0.53 11.39
C THR A 435 -20.18 0.86 10.76
N LYS A 436 -20.43 1.90 11.56
CA LYS A 436 -20.32 3.30 11.11
C LYS A 436 -18.98 3.65 10.43
N ASN A 437 -17.90 2.97 10.81
CA ASN A 437 -16.56 3.25 10.31
C ASN A 437 -16.13 2.32 9.15
N ASP A 438 -17.00 1.44 8.69
CA ASP A 438 -16.71 0.49 7.62
C ASP A 438 -17.21 1.00 6.25
N TRP A 439 -16.75 0.37 5.18
CA TRP A 439 -17.00 0.80 3.81
C TRP A 439 -18.47 1.04 3.45
N PRO A 440 -19.45 0.18 3.83
CA PRO A 440 -20.84 0.41 3.44
C PRO A 440 -21.33 1.81 3.83
N ASN A 441 -21.10 2.20 5.09
CA ASN A 441 -21.49 3.53 5.54
C ASN A 441 -20.64 4.64 4.89
N GLN A 442 -19.33 4.41 4.69
CA GLN A 442 -18.47 5.43 4.07
C GLN A 442 -18.84 5.66 2.61
N PHE A 443 -19.10 4.62 1.81
CA PHE A 443 -19.53 4.78 0.42
C PHE A 443 -20.85 5.52 0.33
N ARG A 444 -21.84 5.16 1.16
CA ARG A 444 -23.16 5.83 1.21
C ARG A 444 -23.00 7.31 1.60
N THR A 445 -22.23 7.60 2.65
CA THR A 445 -21.99 8.98 3.11
C THR A 445 -21.27 9.82 2.06
N SER A 446 -20.30 9.24 1.36
CA SER A 446 -19.50 9.94 0.37
C SER A 446 -20.27 10.32 -0.90
N ARG A 447 -21.44 9.70 -1.14
CA ARG A 447 -22.38 10.14 -2.21
C ARG A 447 -22.91 11.56 -1.98
N PHE A 448 -22.81 12.09 -0.77
CA PHE A 448 -23.19 13.45 -0.42
C PHE A 448 -22.02 14.46 -0.49
N ILE A 449 -20.88 14.08 -1.12
CA ILE A 449 -19.80 15.01 -1.42
C ILE A 449 -20.09 15.64 -2.79
N PRO A 450 -20.40 16.96 -2.88
CA PRO A 450 -20.60 17.62 -4.16
C PRO A 450 -19.30 17.66 -4.98
N ALA A 451 -19.42 17.58 -6.29
CA ALA A 451 -18.27 17.69 -7.20
C ALA A 451 -17.46 18.99 -6.98
N VAL A 452 -18.14 20.09 -6.64
CA VAL A 452 -17.49 21.38 -6.33
C VAL A 452 -16.54 21.25 -5.14
N GLU A 453 -16.94 20.56 -4.08
CA GLU A 453 -16.10 20.35 -2.90
C GLU A 453 -14.90 19.45 -3.21
N TYR A 454 -15.09 18.41 -4.01
CA TYR A 454 -13.99 17.57 -4.48
C TYR A 454 -12.98 18.37 -5.32
N ILE A 455 -13.44 19.18 -6.27
CA ILE A 455 -12.56 20.02 -7.10
C ILE A 455 -11.81 21.04 -6.24
N ASN A 456 -12.49 21.69 -5.28
CA ASN A 456 -11.85 22.63 -4.36
C ASN A 456 -10.84 21.93 -3.44
N ALA A 457 -11.12 20.71 -2.96
CA ALA A 457 -10.16 19.90 -2.20
C ALA A 457 -8.90 19.63 -3.04
N GLN A 458 -9.02 19.31 -4.33
CA GLN A 458 -7.87 19.13 -5.23
C GLN A 458 -7.08 20.43 -5.45
N ARG A 459 -7.76 21.59 -5.50
CA ARG A 459 -7.09 22.90 -5.57
C ARG A 459 -6.32 23.22 -4.28
N HIS A 460 -6.88 22.94 -3.12
CA HIS A 460 -6.20 23.05 -1.83
C HIS A 460 -5.01 22.09 -1.76
N ARG A 461 -5.15 20.88 -2.30
CA ARG A 461 -4.05 19.91 -2.42
C ARG A 461 -2.86 20.49 -3.20
N THR A 462 -3.10 21.24 -4.28
CA THR A 462 -2.01 21.90 -5.04
C THR A 462 -1.24 22.88 -4.17
N ILE A 463 -1.92 23.68 -3.33
CA ILE A 463 -1.25 24.60 -2.40
C ILE A 463 -0.44 23.80 -1.35
N LEU A 464 -1.02 22.73 -0.79
CA LEU A 464 -0.32 21.85 0.14
C LEU A 464 0.95 21.26 -0.49
N MET A 465 0.88 20.79 -1.75
CA MET A 465 2.06 20.28 -2.48
C MET A 465 3.16 21.32 -2.58
N GLN A 466 2.82 22.58 -2.85
CA GLN A 466 3.77 23.68 -2.90
C GLN A 466 4.44 23.94 -1.53
N GLU A 467 3.65 24.01 -0.46
CA GLU A 467 4.16 24.28 0.88
C GLU A 467 5.05 23.13 1.40
N VAL A 468 4.63 21.88 1.20
CA VAL A 468 5.43 20.72 1.60
C VAL A 468 6.74 20.66 0.82
N ASN A 469 6.69 20.89 -0.51
CA ASN A 469 7.90 20.88 -1.32
C ASN A 469 8.91 21.96 -0.92
N LYS A 470 8.46 23.17 -0.52
CA LYS A 470 9.35 24.23 -0.01
C LYS A 470 10.17 23.79 1.19
N VAL A 471 9.64 22.86 1.99
CA VAL A 471 10.30 22.32 3.18
C VAL A 471 11.15 21.12 2.83
N VAL A 472 10.54 20.09 2.22
CA VAL A 472 11.17 18.78 2.00
C VAL A 472 12.39 18.87 1.09
N GLN A 473 12.34 19.69 0.01
CA GLN A 473 13.45 19.84 -0.94
C GLN A 473 14.78 20.34 -0.33
N LYS A 474 14.75 20.82 0.91
CA LYS A 474 15.96 21.30 1.62
C LYS A 474 16.73 20.16 2.30
N PHE A 475 16.18 18.94 2.32
CA PHE A 475 16.71 17.81 3.07
C PHE A 475 16.78 16.57 2.17
N ASP A 476 17.71 15.66 2.46
CA ASP A 476 17.72 14.31 1.89
C ASP A 476 16.66 13.42 2.56
N ALA A 477 16.35 13.68 3.84
CA ALA A 477 15.22 13.10 4.56
C ALA A 477 14.77 13.97 5.73
N ILE A 478 13.49 13.82 6.11
CA ILE A 478 12.95 14.37 7.37
C ILE A 478 12.44 13.19 8.21
N ILE A 479 12.93 13.08 9.44
CA ILE A 479 12.50 12.08 10.42
C ILE A 479 11.18 12.52 11.02
N CYS A 480 10.16 11.65 10.94
CA CYS A 480 8.82 11.90 11.47
C CYS A 480 8.33 10.72 12.28
N PRO A 481 7.56 10.90 13.37
CA PRO A 481 6.80 9.82 13.98
C PRO A 481 5.91 9.14 12.95
N SER A 482 5.87 7.80 12.96
CA SER A 482 5.11 7.04 11.95
C SER A 482 3.62 7.00 12.22
N ARG A 483 3.21 7.20 13.47
CA ARG A 483 1.85 6.97 13.95
C ARG A 483 1.50 7.84 15.16
N GLY A 484 0.18 8.04 15.36
CA GLY A 484 -0.35 8.65 16.57
C GLY A 484 -0.89 10.06 16.33
N ALA A 485 -1.27 10.70 17.44
CA ALA A 485 -1.72 12.10 17.46
C ALA A 485 -0.56 13.09 17.24
N GLU A 486 0.66 12.56 17.11
CA GLU A 486 1.89 13.33 16.98
C GLU A 486 2.13 13.87 15.57
N GLY A 487 1.06 14.07 14.79
CA GLY A 487 1.12 14.76 13.51
C GLY A 487 0.48 14.03 12.34
N ASN A 488 0.13 14.80 11.34
CA ASN A 488 -0.60 14.36 10.16
C ASN A 488 0.33 14.00 8.99
N GLN A 489 1.64 13.67 9.24
CA GLN A 489 2.59 13.41 8.17
C GLN A 489 2.09 12.36 7.18
N SER A 490 1.37 11.33 7.66
CA SER A 490 0.84 10.27 6.79
C SER A 490 -0.20 10.82 5.81
N ALA A 491 -1.15 11.65 6.26
CA ALA A 491 -2.13 12.29 5.38
C ALA A 491 -1.44 13.24 4.39
N ILE A 492 -0.57 14.11 4.91
CA ILE A 492 0.12 15.13 4.10
C ILE A 492 0.97 14.48 3.02
N THR A 493 1.81 13.50 3.36
CA THR A 493 2.71 12.86 2.39
C THR A 493 1.98 11.96 1.39
N ASN A 494 0.80 11.41 1.76
CA ASN A 494 -0.07 10.74 0.80
C ASN A 494 -0.73 11.72 -0.18
N LEU A 495 -1.21 12.88 0.30
CA LEU A 495 -1.78 13.93 -0.54
C LEU A 495 -0.76 14.52 -1.51
N THR A 496 0.47 14.73 -1.06
CA THR A 496 1.52 15.39 -1.86
C THR A 496 2.37 14.42 -2.68
N GLY A 497 2.20 13.10 -2.45
CA GLY A 497 2.89 12.06 -3.20
C GLY A 497 4.35 11.82 -2.78
N HIS A 498 4.85 12.42 -1.70
CA HIS A 498 6.24 12.22 -1.25
C HIS A 498 6.50 10.79 -0.77
N PRO A 499 7.68 10.22 -1.05
CA PRO A 499 8.05 8.88 -0.60
C PRO A 499 8.29 8.85 0.91
N VAL A 500 7.97 7.70 1.51
CA VAL A 500 8.21 7.44 2.94
C VAL A 500 8.70 6.02 3.12
N VAL A 501 9.74 5.83 3.93
CA VAL A 501 10.12 4.53 4.46
C VAL A 501 9.93 4.49 5.96
N CYS A 502 9.24 3.44 6.45
CA CYS A 502 9.08 3.16 7.86
C CYS A 502 9.99 2.00 8.27
N VAL A 503 10.64 2.13 9.45
CA VAL A 503 11.49 1.09 10.04
C VAL A 503 11.18 0.90 11.53
N PRO A 504 11.40 -0.31 12.09
CA PRO A 504 11.17 -0.58 13.51
C PRO A 504 12.16 0.17 14.42
N THR A 505 11.68 0.58 15.60
CA THR A 505 12.45 1.34 16.59
C THR A 505 12.49 0.69 17.98
N GLY A 506 11.95 -0.51 18.11
CA GLY A 506 11.82 -1.22 19.38
C GLY A 506 10.38 -1.60 19.66
N PHE A 507 10.04 -1.72 20.94
CA PHE A 507 8.72 -2.16 21.39
C PHE A 507 8.06 -1.15 22.32
N ASP A 508 6.75 -1.04 22.21
CA ASP A 508 5.94 -0.31 23.19
C ASP A 508 5.85 -1.09 24.50
N LYS A 509 6.09 -0.40 25.63
CA LYS A 509 6.12 -1.04 26.95
C LYS A 509 4.76 -1.57 27.40
N LYS A 510 3.66 -1.00 26.94
CA LYS A 510 2.30 -1.32 27.40
C LYS A 510 1.75 -2.57 26.71
N TYR A 511 1.94 -2.66 25.40
CA TYR A 511 1.34 -3.71 24.58
C TYR A 511 2.34 -4.73 24.08
N ASN A 512 3.63 -4.49 24.28
CA ASN A 512 4.75 -5.28 23.76
C ASN A 512 4.63 -5.51 22.25
N LEU A 513 4.20 -4.48 21.53
CA LEU A 513 4.13 -4.46 20.08
C LEU A 513 5.24 -3.56 19.53
N PRO A 514 5.72 -3.83 18.31
CA PRO A 514 6.71 -2.97 17.67
C PRO A 514 6.24 -1.51 17.54
N THR A 515 7.21 -0.61 17.58
CA THR A 515 7.09 0.80 17.24
C THR A 515 7.93 1.10 16.01
N GLY A 516 7.67 2.19 15.32
CA GLY A 516 8.41 2.58 14.12
C GLY A 516 8.59 4.08 13.97
N ILE A 517 9.51 4.43 13.09
CA ILE A 517 9.80 5.80 12.67
C ILE A 517 9.74 5.89 11.14
N SER A 518 9.33 7.04 10.63
CA SER A 518 9.25 7.32 9.20
C SER A 518 10.33 8.30 8.75
N PHE A 519 10.91 8.04 7.58
CA PHE A 519 11.78 8.96 6.85
C PHE A 519 11.04 9.44 5.62
N VAL A 520 10.74 10.74 5.56
CA VAL A 520 10.07 11.40 4.43
C VAL A 520 11.14 11.95 3.50
N GLY A 521 11.05 11.63 2.20
CA GLY A 521 12.03 12.04 1.19
C GLY A 521 11.49 13.00 0.14
N ASN A 522 12.39 13.47 -0.71
CA ASN A 522 12.05 14.21 -1.92
C ASN A 522 11.33 13.29 -2.92
N LEU A 523 10.54 13.90 -3.80
CA LEU A 523 9.87 13.18 -4.88
C LEU A 523 10.90 12.48 -5.77
N TYR A 524 10.70 11.18 -5.98
CA TYR A 524 11.56 10.29 -6.76
C TYR A 524 13.00 10.14 -6.24
N ASP A 525 13.20 10.40 -4.93
CA ASP A 525 14.49 10.15 -4.24
C ASP A 525 14.32 9.11 -3.11
N GLU A 526 13.73 7.97 -3.45
CA GLU A 526 13.64 6.81 -2.55
C GLU A 526 15.02 6.33 -2.10
N ALA A 527 16.03 6.54 -2.93
CA ALA A 527 17.41 6.13 -2.64
C ALA A 527 17.96 6.76 -1.37
N SER A 528 17.76 8.05 -1.17
CA SER A 528 18.26 8.78 0.01
C SER A 528 17.59 8.31 1.30
N ILE A 529 16.26 8.18 1.32
CA ILE A 529 15.55 7.73 2.53
C ILE A 529 15.85 6.26 2.87
N LEU A 530 16.00 5.40 1.86
CA LEU A 530 16.38 3.99 2.05
C LEU A 530 17.81 3.87 2.60
N LYS A 531 18.75 4.70 2.13
CA LYS A 531 20.12 4.72 2.65
C LYS A 531 20.17 5.16 4.11
N ILE A 532 19.45 6.22 4.47
CA ILE A 532 19.37 6.74 5.84
C ILE A 532 18.72 5.70 6.76
N ALA A 533 17.64 5.06 6.30
CA ALA A 533 16.97 3.99 7.03
C ALA A 533 17.88 2.76 7.25
N ALA A 534 18.65 2.35 6.23
CA ALA A 534 19.61 1.25 6.33
C ALA A 534 20.69 1.56 7.38
N ALA A 535 21.27 2.76 7.36
CA ALA A 535 22.27 3.18 8.35
C ALA A 535 21.72 3.18 9.79
N TYR A 536 20.46 3.57 9.99
CA TYR A 536 19.79 3.47 11.28
C TYR A 536 19.62 2.01 11.71
N GLN A 537 19.20 1.12 10.80
CA GLN A 537 19.03 -0.31 11.09
C GLN A 537 20.35 -1.01 11.42
N ASP A 538 21.42 -0.67 10.73
CA ASP A 538 22.77 -1.19 11.01
C ASP A 538 23.26 -0.79 12.41
N ALA A 539 22.90 0.40 12.88
CA ALA A 539 23.26 0.91 14.21
C ALA A 539 22.41 0.33 15.35
N THR A 540 21.20 -0.19 15.07
CA THR A 540 20.22 -0.59 16.10
C THR A 540 19.86 -2.05 16.09
N ASN A 541 19.89 -2.71 14.95
CA ASN A 541 19.50 -4.12 14.74
C ASN A 541 18.03 -4.46 15.10
N TRP A 542 17.12 -3.49 15.23
CA TRP A 542 15.70 -3.77 15.52
C TRP A 542 15.03 -4.61 14.46
N ASN A 543 15.44 -4.47 13.21
CA ASN A 543 14.98 -5.26 12.07
C ASN A 543 15.43 -6.72 12.08
N LYS A 544 16.40 -7.09 12.95
CA LYS A 544 16.90 -8.46 13.14
C LYS A 544 16.19 -9.20 14.27
N MET A 545 15.27 -8.55 14.97
CA MET A 545 14.42 -9.22 15.95
C MET A 545 13.28 -9.96 15.25
N HIS A 546 12.97 -11.17 15.70
CA HIS A 546 11.96 -12.03 15.10
C HIS A 546 10.95 -12.54 16.13
N PRO A 547 9.66 -12.67 15.77
CA PRO A 547 8.66 -13.21 16.69
C PRO A 547 8.97 -14.67 17.03
N VAL A 548 9.14 -14.99 18.31
CA VAL A 548 9.65 -16.29 18.83
C VAL A 548 8.84 -17.48 18.33
N LEU A 549 7.52 -17.35 18.16
CA LEU A 549 6.65 -18.42 17.67
C LEU A 549 7.09 -18.95 16.30
N PHE A 550 7.66 -18.12 15.46
CA PHE A 550 7.99 -18.42 14.06
C PHE A 550 9.47 -18.76 13.83
N THR A 551 10.28 -18.79 14.90
CA THR A 551 11.71 -19.18 14.81
C THR A 551 11.93 -20.68 15.02
N LYS A 552 10.87 -21.44 15.34
CA LYS A 552 10.93 -22.88 15.67
C LYS A 552 10.56 -23.77 14.49
#